data_c88161853675a9638a8b99994dafe50b
#
_entry.id   c88161853675a9638a8b99994dafe50b
#
_cell.length_a   1.000
_cell.length_b   1.000
_cell.length_c   1.000
_cell.angle_alpha   90.00
_cell.angle_beta   90.00
_cell.angle_gamma   90.00
#
_symmetry.space_group_name_H-M   'P 1'
#
loop_
_entity.id
_entity.type
_entity.pdbx_description
1 polymer ?
#
loop_
_entity_poly.entity_id
_entity_poly.type
_entity_poly.pdbx_seq_one_letter_code
_entity_poly.pdbx_strand_id
1 'polypeptide(L)'
;NTNTRALGRVVVFMDADFRGGAEGSYTPRLRSAYVSFLGFTLGRDVTTFCDLSAAPTTIDFQGPNAYNFNFATMIRYEVPFANDHLKFGLAAELPSVSGTFGETFDPIPQRVPDFPVYFQYAWGAKRNSHFRVTGVVRDLYLHNAATGNNTSLLGWGVQASTCINLARVLTIYGNGVYGEGITNYIQDLSGLGYDFTPDPQDPAKVQTMPMWGWYGAARINILPQRLFISGGYSEAHIQQKHGYFSGDQYRNGQYIFGNIFYNFTSRCSIAAEYLYGSRENRDGMKNHANRVSMQVQYNF
;
A
#
# COMPACT_ATOMS: atom_id res chain seq x y z
N ASN A 1 -0.36 -24.73 11.42
CA ASN A 1 -1.34 -25.29 10.49
C ASN A 1 -1.97 -26.54 11.10
N THR A 2 -3.28 -26.63 11.12
CA THR A 2 -4.03 -27.80 11.62
C THR A 2 -5.11 -28.16 10.59
N ASN A 3 -5.29 -29.46 10.32
CA ASN A 3 -6.39 -29.91 9.49
C ASN A 3 -7.56 -30.31 10.40
N THR A 4 -8.74 -29.77 10.15
CA THR A 4 -9.97 -30.11 10.87
C THR A 4 -10.98 -30.74 9.93
N ARG A 5 -11.89 -31.59 10.47
CA ARG A 5 -12.93 -32.23 9.63
C ARG A 5 -13.96 -31.21 9.07
N ALA A 6 -14.26 -30.16 9.84
CA ALA A 6 -15.29 -29.18 9.47
C ALA A 6 -14.75 -28.01 8.63
N LEU A 7 -13.52 -27.52 8.92
CA LEU A 7 -12.97 -26.30 8.33
C LEU A 7 -11.81 -26.57 7.35
N GLY A 8 -11.46 -27.84 7.12
CA GLY A 8 -10.31 -28.19 6.32
C GLY A 8 -8.99 -27.72 6.95
N ARG A 9 -8.11 -27.17 6.14
CA ARG A 9 -6.85 -26.59 6.61
C ARG A 9 -7.08 -25.24 7.29
N VAL A 10 -6.75 -25.16 8.57
CA VAL A 10 -6.76 -23.91 9.36
C VAL A 10 -5.33 -23.43 9.52
N VAL A 11 -5.08 -22.18 9.20
CA VAL A 11 -3.78 -21.50 9.36
C VAL A 11 -3.93 -20.41 10.40
N VAL A 12 -3.09 -20.42 11.42
CA VAL A 12 -2.88 -19.30 12.36
C VAL A 12 -1.52 -18.71 12.02
N PHE A 13 -1.48 -17.41 11.81
CA PHE A 13 -0.27 -16.68 11.45
C PHE A 13 -0.10 -15.47 12.37
N MET A 14 1.14 -15.20 12.77
CA MET A 14 1.51 -14.01 13.52
C MET A 14 2.87 -13.52 13.02
N ASP A 15 2.96 -12.23 12.77
CA ASP A 15 4.18 -11.52 12.37
C ASP A 15 4.31 -10.21 13.14
N ALA A 16 5.50 -9.94 13.65
CA ALA A 16 5.81 -8.74 14.41
C ALA A 16 7.22 -8.25 14.07
N ASP A 17 7.45 -6.96 14.23
CA ASP A 17 8.76 -6.32 14.14
C ASP A 17 9.04 -5.45 15.36
N PHE A 18 10.24 -4.86 15.44
CA PHE A 18 10.67 -3.96 16.49
C PHE A 18 10.72 -2.49 16.03
N ARG A 19 9.82 -2.09 15.15
CA ARG A 19 9.72 -0.72 14.60
C ARG A 19 8.51 0.05 15.16
N GLY A 20 8.00 -0.36 16.30
CA GLY A 20 6.96 0.38 17.02
C GLY A 20 7.54 1.56 17.79
N GLY A 21 6.70 2.58 18.04
CA GLY A 21 7.09 3.77 18.79
C GLY A 21 7.87 4.81 17.98
N ALA A 22 8.55 5.72 18.70
CA ALA A 22 9.34 6.79 18.10
C ALA A 22 10.58 6.25 17.37
N GLU A 23 11.15 7.06 16.49
CA GLU A 23 12.41 6.75 15.80
C GLU A 23 13.52 6.42 16.81
N GLY A 24 14.25 5.33 16.57
CA GLY A 24 15.27 4.81 17.48
C GLY A 24 14.74 3.97 18.63
N SER A 25 13.42 3.81 18.79
CA SER A 25 12.86 2.85 19.72
C SER A 25 12.84 1.43 19.12
N TYR A 26 13.00 0.43 19.97
CA TYR A 26 12.90 -0.99 19.57
C TYR A 26 11.61 -1.61 20.15
N THR A 27 10.53 -0.83 20.15
CA THR A 27 9.24 -1.29 20.67
C THR A 27 8.63 -2.34 19.72
N PRO A 28 8.17 -3.48 20.22
CA PRO A 28 7.48 -4.48 19.40
C PRO A 28 6.24 -3.89 18.73
N ARG A 29 6.04 -4.21 17.46
CA ARG A 29 4.87 -3.83 16.67
C ARG A 29 4.26 -5.06 16.00
N LEU A 30 2.97 -5.29 16.25
CA LEU A 30 2.22 -6.32 15.55
C LEU A 30 1.99 -5.87 14.09
N ARG A 31 2.43 -6.67 13.14
CA ARG A 31 2.18 -6.51 11.71
C ARG A 31 0.95 -7.29 11.30
N SER A 32 1.02 -8.61 11.37
CA SER A 32 -0.09 -9.49 11.03
C SER A 32 -0.40 -10.44 12.17
N ALA A 33 -1.69 -10.69 12.41
CA ALA A 33 -2.19 -11.74 13.30
C ALA A 33 -3.58 -12.15 12.81
N TYR A 34 -3.67 -13.33 12.20
CA TYR A 34 -4.93 -13.78 11.62
C TYR A 34 -5.10 -15.30 11.68
N VAL A 35 -6.35 -15.71 11.48
CA VAL A 35 -6.73 -17.10 11.22
C VAL A 35 -7.30 -17.19 9.82
N SER A 36 -6.88 -18.19 9.03
CA SER A 36 -7.49 -18.42 7.72
C SER A 36 -7.98 -19.88 7.54
N PHE A 37 -9.15 -20.03 6.93
CA PHE A 37 -9.82 -21.29 6.63
C PHE A 37 -10.89 -21.09 5.54
N LEU A 38 -11.12 -22.07 4.70
CA LEU A 38 -12.17 -22.08 3.66
C LEU A 38 -12.21 -20.79 2.79
N GLY A 39 -11.06 -20.18 2.53
CA GLY A 39 -10.98 -18.91 1.79
C GLY A 39 -11.17 -17.65 2.64
N PHE A 40 -11.61 -17.78 3.90
CA PHE A 40 -11.69 -16.65 4.83
C PHE A 40 -10.34 -16.35 5.48
N THR A 41 -10.08 -15.08 5.73
CA THR A 41 -9.02 -14.58 6.61
C THR A 41 -9.65 -13.61 7.61
N LEU A 42 -9.49 -13.89 8.91
CA LEU A 42 -10.07 -13.11 10.01
C LEU A 42 -8.95 -12.61 10.90
N GLY A 43 -8.80 -11.32 11.04
CA GLY A 43 -7.79 -10.69 11.88
C GLY A 43 -7.07 -9.54 11.19
N ARG A 44 -5.83 -9.28 11.59
CA ARG A 44 -5.00 -8.19 11.05
C ARG A 44 -4.02 -8.73 10.00
N ASP A 45 -4.02 -8.12 8.85
CA ASP A 45 -3.10 -8.44 7.75
C ASP A 45 -2.92 -7.23 6.82
N VAL A 46 -2.10 -7.37 5.78
CA VAL A 46 -2.01 -6.37 4.71
C VAL A 46 -3.37 -6.22 4.04
N THR A 47 -3.76 -4.97 3.81
CA THR A 47 -5.03 -4.63 3.16
C THR A 47 -5.27 -5.41 1.87
N THR A 48 -6.52 -5.73 1.59
CA THR A 48 -6.95 -6.37 0.35
C THR A 48 -6.75 -5.47 -0.87
N PHE A 49 -6.64 -4.16 -0.66
CA PHE A 49 -6.31 -3.19 -1.72
C PHE A 49 -4.84 -3.29 -2.19
N CYS A 50 -3.95 -3.88 -1.40
CA CYS A 50 -2.54 -4.10 -1.75
C CYS A 50 -2.34 -5.35 -2.61
N ASP A 51 -1.46 -5.27 -3.59
CA ASP A 51 -0.91 -6.42 -4.32
C ASP A 51 0.56 -6.62 -3.96
N LEU A 52 0.82 -7.45 -2.94
CA LEU A 52 2.18 -7.77 -2.49
C LEU A 52 3.03 -8.41 -3.58
N SER A 53 2.41 -9.15 -4.50
CA SER A 53 3.12 -9.87 -5.55
C SER A 53 3.61 -8.96 -6.68
N ALA A 54 3.07 -7.75 -6.80
CA ALA A 54 3.51 -6.73 -7.74
C ALA A 54 4.58 -5.79 -7.15
N ALA A 55 4.95 -5.94 -5.86
CA ALA A 55 5.99 -5.14 -5.23
C ALA A 55 7.38 -5.52 -5.75
N PRO A 56 8.21 -4.55 -6.19
CA PRO A 56 9.59 -4.80 -6.52
C PRO A 56 10.42 -5.15 -5.27
N THR A 57 11.51 -5.86 -5.46
CA THR A 57 12.44 -6.18 -4.38
C THR A 57 13.30 -4.95 -4.07
N THR A 58 13.22 -4.43 -2.85
CA THR A 58 14.02 -3.30 -2.33
C THR A 58 14.64 -3.64 -0.98
N ILE A 59 15.77 -3.00 -0.63
CA ILE A 59 16.29 -2.98 0.75
C ILE A 59 15.47 -2.00 1.58
N ASP A 60 15.01 -0.91 0.95
CA ASP A 60 14.08 0.01 1.57
C ASP A 60 12.80 -0.74 1.96
N PHE A 61 12.55 -0.80 3.25
CA PHE A 61 11.41 -1.54 3.79
C PHE A 61 10.06 -0.96 3.36
N GLN A 62 10.00 0.34 3.07
CA GLN A 62 8.80 1.00 2.59
C GLN A 62 8.56 0.77 1.10
N GLY A 63 9.63 0.63 0.31
CA GLY A 63 9.55 0.46 -1.13
C GLY A 63 9.15 1.74 -1.87
N PRO A 64 8.59 1.62 -3.09
CA PRO A 64 8.18 2.75 -3.90
C PRO A 64 7.15 3.64 -3.20
N ASN A 65 7.27 4.96 -3.35
CA ASN A 65 6.39 5.94 -2.69
C ASN A 65 4.91 5.81 -3.07
N ALA A 66 4.60 5.33 -4.28
CA ALA A 66 3.23 5.05 -4.73
C ALA A 66 2.77 3.61 -4.47
N TYR A 67 3.51 2.85 -3.67
CA TYR A 67 3.10 1.49 -3.31
C TYR A 67 1.83 1.52 -2.47
N ASN A 68 0.85 0.69 -2.82
CA ASN A 68 -0.42 0.60 -2.10
C ASN A 68 -0.29 -0.38 -0.95
N PHE A 69 0.11 0.12 0.21
CA PHE A 69 0.40 -0.71 1.37
C PHE A 69 -0.18 -0.12 2.65
N ASN A 70 -0.94 -0.93 3.37
CA ASN A 70 -1.45 -0.65 4.70
C ASN A 70 -1.74 -1.97 5.43
N PHE A 71 -1.73 -1.97 6.76
CA PHE A 71 -2.24 -3.06 7.57
C PHE A 71 -3.63 -2.74 8.07
N ALA A 72 -4.58 -3.65 7.85
CA ALA A 72 -5.95 -3.51 8.31
C ALA A 72 -6.41 -4.73 9.13
N THR A 73 -7.27 -4.51 10.10
CA THR A 73 -8.04 -5.59 10.73
C THR A 73 -9.27 -5.84 9.88
N MET A 74 -9.48 -7.09 9.47
CA MET A 74 -10.44 -7.40 8.43
C MET A 74 -11.13 -8.75 8.57
N ILE A 75 -12.22 -8.86 7.85
CA ILE A 75 -12.80 -10.13 7.37
C ILE A 75 -12.61 -10.11 5.86
N ARG A 76 -11.76 -11.00 5.34
CA ARG A 76 -11.48 -11.14 3.90
C ARG A 76 -11.91 -12.52 3.43
N TYR A 77 -12.49 -12.58 2.25
CA TYR A 77 -12.80 -13.81 1.53
C TYR A 77 -12.14 -13.81 0.17
N GLU A 78 -11.43 -14.89 -0.13
CA GLU A 78 -10.72 -15.08 -1.39
C GLU A 78 -11.04 -16.45 -1.98
N VAL A 79 -11.37 -16.46 -3.28
CA VAL A 79 -11.71 -17.70 -4.00
C VAL A 79 -10.93 -17.77 -5.31
N PRO A 80 -10.07 -18.78 -5.50
CA PRO A 80 -9.52 -19.10 -6.80
C PRO A 80 -10.54 -19.91 -7.62
N PHE A 81 -10.54 -19.72 -8.93
CA PHE A 81 -11.36 -20.47 -9.88
C PHE A 81 -10.66 -20.60 -11.24
N ALA A 82 -11.26 -21.32 -12.19
CA ALA A 82 -10.65 -21.61 -13.48
C ALA A 82 -9.22 -22.19 -13.38
N ASN A 83 -9.03 -23.23 -12.53
CA ASN A 83 -7.73 -23.87 -12.27
C ASN A 83 -6.66 -22.89 -11.80
N ASP A 84 -7.00 -21.99 -10.86
CA ASP A 84 -6.15 -20.95 -10.30
C ASP A 84 -5.67 -19.87 -11.30
N HIS A 85 -6.27 -19.80 -12.49
CA HIS A 85 -6.02 -18.69 -13.41
C HIS A 85 -6.69 -17.41 -12.96
N LEU A 86 -7.84 -17.54 -12.31
CA LEU A 86 -8.62 -16.41 -11.84
C LEU A 86 -8.74 -16.44 -10.33
N LYS A 87 -8.65 -15.29 -9.69
CA LYS A 87 -8.88 -15.12 -8.27
C LYS A 87 -9.75 -13.88 -8.03
N PHE A 88 -10.75 -14.05 -7.20
CA PHE A 88 -11.59 -12.98 -6.69
C PHE A 88 -11.36 -12.84 -5.19
N GLY A 89 -11.33 -11.62 -4.69
CA GLY A 89 -11.27 -11.34 -3.26
C GLY A 89 -12.05 -10.09 -2.90
N LEU A 90 -12.67 -10.13 -1.73
CA LEU A 90 -13.35 -8.99 -1.12
C LEU A 90 -13.10 -8.98 0.37
N ALA A 91 -13.17 -7.81 0.99
CA ALA A 91 -13.05 -7.69 2.43
C ALA A 91 -13.93 -6.57 3.00
N ALA A 92 -14.17 -6.67 4.31
CA ALA A 92 -14.58 -5.56 5.16
C ALA A 92 -13.42 -5.26 6.11
N GLU A 93 -12.84 -4.06 6.00
CA GLU A 93 -11.64 -3.65 6.72
C GLU A 93 -11.97 -2.53 7.70
N LEU A 94 -11.38 -2.53 8.91
CA LEU A 94 -11.51 -1.41 9.82
C LEU A 94 -10.90 -0.17 9.17
N PRO A 95 -11.66 0.94 9.03
CA PRO A 95 -11.19 2.12 8.36
C PRO A 95 -10.10 2.81 9.16
N SER A 96 -9.07 3.29 8.46
CA SER A 96 -8.05 4.19 8.96
C SER A 96 -8.16 5.50 8.19
N VAL A 97 -8.59 6.56 8.85
CA VAL A 97 -8.85 7.87 8.23
C VAL A 97 -7.76 8.84 8.64
N SER A 98 -7.20 9.53 7.66
CA SER A 98 -6.21 10.59 7.84
C SER A 98 -6.64 11.82 7.05
N GLY A 99 -7.40 12.70 7.70
CA GLY A 99 -7.92 13.92 7.11
C GLY A 99 -7.54 15.18 7.89
N THR A 100 -7.64 16.33 7.25
CA THR A 100 -7.51 17.64 7.90
C THR A 100 -8.89 18.13 8.28
N PHE A 101 -9.10 18.34 9.58
CA PHE A 101 -10.42 18.70 10.12
C PHE A 101 -10.68 20.22 10.12
N GLY A 102 -9.63 21.06 10.17
CA GLY A 102 -9.77 22.51 10.34
C GLY A 102 -10.34 22.87 11.71
N GLU A 103 -11.04 24.01 11.78
CA GLU A 103 -11.68 24.49 13.02
C GLU A 103 -13.16 24.09 13.13
N THR A 104 -13.75 23.60 12.04
CA THR A 104 -15.20 23.36 11.93
C THR A 104 -15.57 21.88 12.14
N PHE A 105 -14.63 20.98 11.95
CA PHE A 105 -14.90 19.53 11.98
C PHE A 105 -14.12 18.83 13.08
N ASP A 106 -14.76 17.83 13.70
CA ASP A 106 -14.16 16.99 14.72
C ASP A 106 -14.06 15.52 14.27
N PRO A 107 -13.01 14.81 14.69
CA PRO A 107 -12.89 13.38 14.46
C PRO A 107 -13.92 12.62 15.33
N ILE A 108 -14.61 11.67 14.69
CA ILE A 108 -15.51 10.74 15.37
C ILE A 108 -15.23 9.30 14.93
N PRO A 109 -15.62 8.30 15.72
CA PRO A 109 -15.47 6.90 15.33
C PRO A 109 -16.15 6.61 14.00
N GLN A 110 -15.42 5.95 13.10
CA GLN A 110 -15.95 5.53 11.82
C GLN A 110 -16.98 4.42 12.00
N ARG A 111 -18.08 4.45 11.26
CA ARG A 111 -19.25 3.58 11.45
C ARG A 111 -19.36 2.47 10.41
N VAL A 112 -18.73 2.63 9.26
CA VAL A 112 -18.81 1.70 8.14
C VAL A 112 -17.39 1.21 7.80
N PRO A 113 -17.18 -0.11 7.61
CA PRO A 113 -15.89 -0.63 7.13
C PRO A 113 -15.54 -0.11 5.73
N ASP A 114 -14.24 -0.08 5.43
CA ASP A 114 -13.77 0.04 4.05
C ASP A 114 -14.01 -1.29 3.32
N PHE A 115 -14.45 -1.22 2.06
CA PHE A 115 -14.78 -2.41 1.25
C PHE A 115 -13.86 -2.51 0.03
N PRO A 116 -12.67 -3.07 0.15
CA PRO A 116 -11.85 -3.39 -1.00
C PRO A 116 -12.31 -4.68 -1.67
N VAL A 117 -12.25 -4.69 -3.02
CA VAL A 117 -12.57 -5.83 -3.87
C VAL A 117 -11.56 -5.94 -4.99
N TYR A 118 -11.12 -7.14 -5.34
CA TYR A 118 -10.21 -7.33 -6.46
C TYR A 118 -10.58 -8.51 -7.35
N PHE A 119 -10.12 -8.41 -8.59
CA PHE A 119 -10.11 -9.50 -9.56
C PHE A 119 -8.70 -9.64 -10.14
N GLN A 120 -8.17 -10.86 -10.19
CA GLN A 120 -6.83 -11.17 -10.67
C GLN A 120 -6.89 -12.27 -11.72
N TYR A 121 -6.14 -12.07 -12.81
CA TYR A 121 -5.84 -13.09 -13.81
C TYR A 121 -4.37 -13.47 -13.74
N ALA A 122 -4.07 -14.76 -13.59
CA ALA A 122 -2.72 -15.28 -13.48
C ALA A 122 -2.41 -16.28 -14.60
N TRP A 123 -1.18 -16.20 -15.11
CA TRP A 123 -0.69 -17.05 -16.20
C TRP A 123 0.77 -17.48 -15.98
N GLY A 124 1.33 -18.21 -16.94
CA GLY A 124 2.71 -18.70 -16.89
C GLY A 124 2.87 -19.95 -16.04
N ALA A 125 4.12 -20.40 -15.92
CA ALA A 125 4.46 -21.56 -15.13
C ALA A 125 4.14 -21.28 -13.64
N LYS A 126 3.36 -22.18 -13.02
CA LYS A 126 2.93 -22.05 -11.60
C LYS A 126 2.18 -20.74 -11.30
N ARG A 127 1.55 -20.10 -12.29
CA ARG A 127 0.83 -18.82 -12.13
C ARG A 127 1.70 -17.69 -11.58
N ASN A 128 2.96 -17.63 -12.02
CA ASN A 128 3.95 -16.66 -11.53
C ASN A 128 3.86 -15.27 -12.20
N SER A 129 2.99 -15.09 -13.17
CA SER A 129 2.67 -13.80 -13.77
C SER A 129 1.19 -13.49 -13.55
N HIS A 130 0.85 -12.25 -13.30
CA HIS A 130 -0.54 -11.86 -13.10
C HIS A 130 -0.79 -10.39 -13.46
N PHE A 131 -2.05 -10.10 -13.70
CA PHE A 131 -2.64 -8.78 -13.74
C PHE A 131 -3.81 -8.73 -12.76
N ARG A 132 -3.89 -7.67 -11.97
CA ARG A 132 -4.90 -7.49 -10.93
C ARG A 132 -5.50 -6.10 -11.04
N VAL A 133 -6.82 -6.02 -10.91
CA VAL A 133 -7.56 -4.78 -10.74
C VAL A 133 -8.22 -4.82 -9.37
N THR A 134 -8.09 -3.74 -8.61
CA THR A 134 -8.66 -3.61 -7.26
C THR A 134 -9.44 -2.30 -7.16
N GLY A 135 -10.57 -2.32 -6.49
CA GLY A 135 -11.33 -1.14 -6.11
C GLY A 135 -11.53 -1.08 -4.61
N VAL A 136 -11.72 0.11 -4.05
CA VAL A 136 -12.13 0.32 -2.66
C VAL A 136 -13.19 1.41 -2.59
N VAL A 137 -14.17 1.23 -1.69
CA VAL A 137 -15.18 2.23 -1.33
C VAL A 137 -15.14 2.44 0.17
N ARG A 138 -15.23 3.70 0.59
CA ARG A 138 -15.06 4.15 1.98
C ARG A 138 -16.14 5.14 2.38
N ASP A 139 -16.57 5.13 3.64
CA ASP A 139 -17.38 6.16 4.29
C ASP A 139 -16.48 6.96 5.24
N LEU A 140 -16.17 8.22 4.87
CA LEU A 140 -15.38 9.13 5.71
C LEU A 140 -16.36 9.94 6.57
N TYR A 141 -16.51 9.56 7.84
CA TYR A 141 -17.52 10.09 8.74
C TYR A 141 -16.95 11.12 9.71
N LEU A 142 -17.59 12.29 9.81
CA LEU A 142 -17.10 13.48 10.49
C LEU A 142 -18.23 14.14 11.28
N HIS A 143 -17.89 14.86 12.36
CA HIS A 143 -18.80 15.76 13.06
C HIS A 143 -18.54 17.21 12.64
N ASN A 144 -19.58 17.93 12.25
CA ASN A 144 -19.53 19.37 12.02
C ASN A 144 -19.93 20.10 13.31
N ALA A 145 -18.96 20.67 14.03
CA ALA A 145 -19.15 21.32 15.31
C ALA A 145 -19.99 22.61 15.19
N ALA A 146 -19.98 23.31 14.04
CA ALA A 146 -20.75 24.53 13.85
C ALA A 146 -22.25 24.25 13.69
N THR A 147 -22.63 23.13 13.10
CA THR A 147 -24.05 22.76 12.87
C THR A 147 -24.55 21.71 13.87
N GLY A 148 -23.66 21.08 14.62
CA GLY A 148 -23.98 19.95 15.49
C GLY A 148 -24.36 18.66 14.75
N ASN A 149 -24.19 18.59 13.44
CA ASN A 149 -24.58 17.46 12.61
C ASN A 149 -23.35 16.65 12.18
N ASN A 150 -23.57 15.35 11.95
CA ASN A 150 -22.57 14.49 11.35
C ASN A 150 -22.73 14.48 9.82
N THR A 151 -21.61 14.38 9.12
CA THR A 151 -21.57 14.30 7.66
C THR A 151 -20.73 13.12 7.20
N SER A 152 -21.02 12.62 6.01
CA SER A 152 -20.28 11.54 5.35
C SER A 152 -19.74 12.01 4.02
N LEU A 153 -18.51 11.63 3.71
CA LEU A 153 -17.92 11.80 2.39
C LEU A 153 -17.62 10.42 1.80
N LEU A 154 -17.89 10.26 0.52
CA LEU A 154 -17.50 9.08 -0.22
C LEU A 154 -16.01 9.13 -0.54
N GLY A 155 -15.24 8.20 0.05
CA GLY A 155 -13.89 7.89 -0.41
C GLY A 155 -13.93 6.71 -1.39
N TRP A 156 -13.11 6.72 -2.42
CA TRP A 156 -13.03 5.64 -3.38
C TRP A 156 -11.67 5.59 -4.07
N GLY A 157 -11.27 4.40 -4.52
CA GLY A 157 -10.03 4.24 -5.27
C GLY A 157 -10.08 3.04 -6.20
N VAL A 158 -9.30 3.12 -7.26
CA VAL A 158 -9.04 2.03 -8.19
C VAL A 158 -7.55 1.84 -8.39
N GLN A 159 -7.12 0.59 -8.50
CA GLN A 159 -5.73 0.19 -8.69
C GLN A 159 -5.66 -0.85 -9.80
N ALA A 160 -4.62 -0.76 -10.64
CA ALA A 160 -4.22 -1.82 -11.53
C ALA A 160 -2.76 -2.19 -11.25
N SER A 161 -2.47 -3.47 -11.09
CA SER A 161 -1.12 -3.96 -10.76
C SER A 161 -0.76 -5.19 -11.57
N THR A 162 0.53 -5.42 -11.73
CA THR A 162 1.04 -6.56 -12.50
C THR A 162 2.43 -7.00 -12.04
N CYS A 163 2.66 -8.31 -12.11
CA CYS A 163 3.98 -8.92 -12.06
C CYS A 163 4.11 -9.86 -13.26
N ILE A 164 5.06 -9.60 -14.15
CA ILE A 164 5.26 -10.38 -15.38
C ILE A 164 6.65 -11.02 -15.35
N ASN A 165 6.69 -12.34 -15.33
CA ASN A 165 7.93 -13.11 -15.37
C ASN A 165 8.21 -13.57 -16.79
N LEU A 166 9.29 -13.07 -17.38
CA LEU A 166 9.74 -13.39 -18.74
C LEU A 166 10.98 -14.30 -18.69
N ALA A 167 10.83 -15.52 -19.17
CA ALA A 167 11.92 -16.49 -19.40
C ALA A 167 12.89 -16.69 -18.22
N ARG A 168 12.46 -16.55 -16.96
CA ARG A 168 13.27 -16.66 -15.73
C ARG A 168 14.40 -15.63 -15.60
N VAL A 169 14.59 -14.77 -16.59
CA VAL A 169 15.66 -13.76 -16.63
C VAL A 169 15.13 -12.40 -16.18
N LEU A 170 13.95 -12.01 -16.63
CA LEU A 170 13.38 -10.70 -16.42
C LEU A 170 12.04 -10.81 -15.68
N THR A 171 11.86 -10.02 -14.62
CA THR A 171 10.57 -9.79 -13.99
C THR A 171 10.25 -8.30 -14.08
N ILE A 172 9.06 -7.98 -14.54
CA ILE A 172 8.54 -6.59 -14.63
C ILE A 172 7.45 -6.44 -13.57
N TYR A 173 7.50 -5.33 -12.84
CA TYR A 173 6.52 -4.94 -11.84
C TYR A 173 5.88 -3.63 -12.26
N GLY A 174 4.59 -3.50 -12.07
CA GLY A 174 3.86 -2.28 -12.35
C GLY A 174 2.67 -2.10 -11.44
N ASN A 175 2.38 -0.87 -11.11
CA ASN A 175 1.20 -0.47 -10.34
C ASN A 175 0.78 0.93 -10.75
N GLY A 176 -0.52 1.17 -10.79
CA GLY A 176 -1.10 2.48 -10.92
C GLY A 176 -2.36 2.57 -10.06
N VAL A 177 -2.53 3.67 -9.34
CA VAL A 177 -3.66 3.94 -8.45
C VAL A 177 -4.20 5.33 -8.70
N TYR A 178 -5.52 5.47 -8.63
CA TYR A 178 -6.22 6.75 -8.65
C TYR A 178 -7.42 6.67 -7.71
N GLY A 179 -7.71 7.78 -7.03
CA GLY A 179 -8.91 7.87 -6.19
C GLY A 179 -9.00 9.17 -5.41
N GLU A 180 -10.01 9.25 -4.56
CA GLU A 180 -10.25 10.35 -3.62
C GLU A 180 -10.45 9.79 -2.21
N GLY A 181 -9.83 10.42 -1.21
CA GLY A 181 -9.96 9.98 0.17
C GLY A 181 -9.30 8.62 0.45
N ILE A 182 -8.17 8.33 -0.19
CA ILE A 182 -7.43 7.07 -0.07
C ILE A 182 -5.97 7.27 0.37
N THR A 183 -5.69 8.35 1.09
CA THR A 183 -4.33 8.73 1.54
C THR A 183 -3.60 7.58 2.21
N ASN A 184 -4.27 6.89 3.14
CA ASN A 184 -3.68 5.78 3.88
C ASN A 184 -3.43 4.51 3.06
N TYR A 185 -3.89 4.46 1.82
CA TYR A 185 -3.63 3.37 0.89
C TYR A 185 -2.45 3.64 -0.05
N ILE A 186 -1.81 4.82 0.00
CA ILE A 186 -0.63 5.16 -0.78
C ILE A 186 0.51 5.47 0.18
N GLN A 187 1.61 4.74 0.08
CA GLN A 187 2.68 4.68 1.08
C GLN A 187 3.20 6.06 1.51
N ASP A 188 3.56 6.91 0.55
CA ASP A 188 4.17 8.23 0.81
C ASP A 188 3.14 9.27 1.30
N LEU A 189 1.87 9.04 1.02
CA LEU A 189 0.78 9.93 1.39
C LEU A 189 0.15 9.58 2.74
N SER A 190 0.45 8.40 3.27
CA SER A 190 -0.14 7.89 4.50
C SER A 190 0.18 8.81 5.69
N GLY A 191 -0.84 9.18 6.44
CA GLY A 191 -0.69 10.06 7.60
C GLY A 191 -0.57 11.55 7.30
N LEU A 192 -0.58 11.98 6.03
CA LEU A 192 -0.47 13.41 5.67
C LEU A 192 -1.77 14.22 5.82
N GLY A 193 -2.88 13.59 6.17
CA GLY A 193 -4.13 14.32 6.42
C GLY A 193 -4.94 14.67 5.17
N TYR A 194 -4.77 13.96 4.05
CA TYR A 194 -5.39 14.31 2.77
C TYR A 194 -6.54 13.39 2.33
N ASP A 195 -7.09 12.55 3.19
CA ASP A 195 -8.34 11.86 2.87
C ASP A 195 -9.45 12.88 2.57
N PHE A 196 -9.48 13.96 3.36
CA PHE A 196 -10.32 15.14 3.14
C PHE A 196 -9.66 16.39 3.74
N THR A 197 -10.09 17.55 3.27
CA THR A 197 -9.73 18.86 3.83
C THR A 197 -10.96 19.77 3.83
N PRO A 198 -11.01 20.82 4.68
CA PRO A 198 -11.99 21.88 4.53
C PRO A 198 -11.90 22.46 3.12
N ASP A 199 -13.04 22.83 2.55
CA ASP A 199 -13.06 23.52 1.25
C ASP A 199 -12.45 24.93 1.43
N PRO A 200 -11.42 25.30 0.67
CA PRO A 200 -10.80 26.63 0.80
C PRO A 200 -11.73 27.80 0.48
N GLN A 201 -12.81 27.56 -0.26
CA GLN A 201 -13.82 28.57 -0.60
C GLN A 201 -14.96 28.63 0.44
N ASP A 202 -15.21 27.54 1.17
CA ASP A 202 -16.25 27.45 2.19
C ASP A 202 -15.78 26.51 3.33
N PRO A 203 -15.09 27.04 4.35
CA PRO A 203 -14.58 26.22 5.46
C PRO A 203 -15.65 25.46 6.26
N ALA A 204 -16.95 25.78 6.06
CA ALA A 204 -18.05 25.01 6.64
C ALA A 204 -18.30 23.68 5.88
N LYS A 205 -17.65 23.47 4.75
CA LYS A 205 -17.71 22.25 3.96
C LYS A 205 -16.37 21.54 3.94
N VAL A 206 -16.41 20.23 3.76
CA VAL A 206 -15.23 19.38 3.52
C VAL A 206 -15.31 18.74 2.15
N GLN A 207 -14.15 18.48 1.59
CA GLN A 207 -14.02 17.80 0.30
C GLN A 207 -12.96 16.71 0.39
N THR A 208 -13.18 15.62 -0.34
CA THR A 208 -12.16 14.57 -0.55
C THR A 208 -11.10 15.09 -1.50
N MET A 209 -9.85 14.65 -1.30
CA MET A 209 -8.73 15.05 -2.15
C MET A 209 -8.45 14.00 -3.22
N PRO A 210 -8.45 14.38 -4.51
CA PRO A 210 -8.03 13.50 -5.58
C PRO A 210 -6.52 13.23 -5.51
N MET A 211 -6.13 11.99 -5.72
CA MET A 211 -4.73 11.58 -5.72
C MET A 211 -4.47 10.43 -6.68
N TRP A 212 -3.25 10.34 -7.16
CA TRP A 212 -2.80 9.24 -7.99
C TRP A 212 -1.34 8.89 -7.69
N GLY A 213 -0.98 7.69 -8.05
CA GLY A 213 0.39 7.24 -7.98
C GLY A 213 0.63 6.08 -8.93
N TRP A 214 1.89 5.88 -9.30
CA TRP A 214 2.29 4.73 -10.07
C TRP A 214 3.75 4.37 -9.83
N TYR A 215 4.09 3.12 -10.06
CA TYR A 215 5.47 2.68 -10.19
C TYR A 215 5.63 1.67 -11.31
N GLY A 216 6.83 1.69 -11.89
CA GLY A 216 7.33 0.67 -12.79
C GLY A 216 8.72 0.22 -12.36
N ALA A 217 8.96 -1.08 -12.31
CA ALA A 217 10.25 -1.62 -11.93
C ALA A 217 10.58 -2.89 -12.73
N ALA A 218 11.87 -3.19 -12.83
CA ALA A 218 12.36 -4.40 -13.45
C ALA A 218 13.42 -5.08 -12.57
N ARG A 219 13.42 -6.40 -12.58
CA ARG A 219 14.44 -7.25 -11.96
C ARG A 219 15.06 -8.15 -13.03
N ILE A 220 16.39 -8.14 -13.13
CA ILE A 220 17.15 -8.98 -14.03
C ILE A 220 17.94 -10.00 -13.21
N ASN A 221 17.69 -11.30 -13.43
CA ASN A 221 18.43 -12.39 -12.83
C ASN A 221 19.67 -12.68 -13.67
N ILE A 222 20.84 -12.21 -13.23
CA ILE A 222 22.14 -12.39 -13.91
C ILE A 222 22.64 -13.81 -13.73
N LEU A 223 22.64 -14.29 -12.48
CA LEU A 223 22.91 -15.69 -12.13
C LEU A 223 21.67 -16.26 -11.45
N PRO A 224 21.04 -17.29 -12.01
CA PRO A 224 19.83 -17.87 -11.43
C PRO A 224 19.98 -18.16 -9.95
N GLN A 225 19.06 -17.65 -9.13
CA GLN A 225 18.99 -17.81 -7.67
C GLN A 225 20.15 -17.17 -6.87
N ARG A 226 21.20 -16.66 -7.53
CA ARG A 226 22.40 -16.12 -6.85
C ARG A 226 22.56 -14.61 -6.98
N LEU A 227 22.47 -14.09 -8.20
CA LEU A 227 22.75 -12.68 -8.45
C LEU A 227 21.61 -12.07 -9.26
N PHE A 228 21.03 -11.01 -8.74
CA PHE A 228 20.08 -10.18 -9.50
C PHE A 228 20.28 -8.69 -9.22
N ILE A 229 19.87 -7.89 -10.16
CA ILE A 229 19.75 -6.45 -10.05
C ILE A 229 18.28 -6.06 -10.22
N SER A 230 17.86 -5.03 -9.54
CA SER A 230 16.55 -4.41 -9.76
C SER A 230 16.66 -2.91 -9.78
N GLY A 231 15.73 -2.27 -10.48
CA GLY A 231 15.61 -0.82 -10.48
C GLY A 231 14.21 -0.40 -10.89
N GLY A 232 13.82 0.79 -10.47
CA GLY A 232 12.50 1.30 -10.77
C GLY A 232 12.34 2.77 -10.47
N TYR A 233 11.20 3.29 -10.94
CA TYR A 233 10.73 4.65 -10.73
C TYR A 233 9.32 4.60 -10.17
N SER A 234 9.02 5.55 -9.29
CA SER A 234 7.68 5.72 -8.72
C SER A 234 7.37 7.19 -8.52
N GLU A 235 6.10 7.53 -8.60
CA GLU A 235 5.59 8.88 -8.39
C GLU A 235 4.23 8.84 -7.69
N ALA A 236 4.04 9.73 -6.70
CA ALA A 236 2.78 9.95 -6.02
C ALA A 236 2.41 11.42 -6.08
N HIS A 237 1.13 11.73 -6.29
CA HIS A 237 0.64 13.08 -6.50
C HIS A 237 -0.70 13.31 -5.82
N ILE A 238 -0.86 14.50 -5.20
CA ILE A 238 -2.13 14.99 -4.65
C ILE A 238 -2.59 16.17 -5.51
N GLN A 239 -3.82 16.10 -6.02
CA GLN A 239 -4.41 17.15 -6.82
C GLN A 239 -5.19 18.14 -5.95
N GLN A 240 -5.30 19.39 -6.39
CA GLN A 240 -6.28 20.32 -5.89
C GLN A 240 -7.64 20.06 -6.51
N LYS A 241 -8.70 20.13 -5.71
CA LYS A 241 -10.07 20.01 -6.19
C LYS A 241 -10.72 21.37 -6.41
N HIS A 242 -10.71 22.22 -5.38
CA HIS A 242 -11.27 23.57 -5.42
C HIS A 242 -10.38 24.52 -4.62
N GLY A 243 -10.31 25.77 -5.07
CA GLY A 243 -9.72 26.85 -4.33
C GLY A 243 -8.20 26.80 -4.12
N TYR A 244 -7.73 27.62 -3.19
CA TYR A 244 -6.33 27.75 -2.83
C TYR A 244 -6.00 26.87 -1.63
N PHE A 245 -4.83 26.26 -1.65
CA PHE A 245 -4.25 25.49 -0.54
C PHE A 245 -2.92 26.11 -0.12
N SER A 246 -2.52 25.84 1.12
CA SER A 246 -1.23 26.30 1.65
C SER A 246 -0.06 25.83 0.78
N GLY A 247 0.93 26.72 0.57
CA GLY A 247 2.06 26.45 -0.30
C GLY A 247 2.94 25.31 0.14
N ASP A 248 3.03 25.03 1.44
CA ASP A 248 3.83 23.97 2.05
C ASP A 248 3.23 22.56 1.90
N GLN A 249 1.99 22.47 1.38
CA GLN A 249 1.33 21.19 1.18
C GLN A 249 2.00 20.36 0.09
N TYR A 250 2.01 19.05 0.31
CA TYR A 250 2.52 18.07 -0.63
C TYR A 250 1.78 18.14 -1.97
N ARG A 251 2.52 18.22 -3.06
CA ARG A 251 2.02 18.17 -4.42
C ARG A 251 2.44 16.89 -5.13
N ASN A 252 3.75 16.62 -5.15
CA ASN A 252 4.33 15.50 -5.87
C ASN A 252 5.57 14.95 -5.16
N GLY A 253 5.74 13.63 -5.18
CA GLY A 253 6.94 12.95 -4.75
C GLY A 253 7.42 11.95 -5.79
N GLN A 254 8.72 11.91 -6.00
CA GLN A 254 9.38 10.97 -6.89
C GLN A 254 10.32 10.07 -6.10
N TYR A 255 10.44 8.82 -6.55
CA TYR A 255 11.28 7.81 -5.96
C TYR A 255 11.95 6.99 -7.05
N ILE A 256 13.29 6.93 -7.00
CA ILE A 256 14.10 6.13 -7.92
C ILE A 256 14.96 5.20 -7.08
N PHE A 257 15.02 3.94 -7.45
CA PHE A 257 15.92 2.99 -6.80
C PHE A 257 16.68 2.14 -7.80
N GLY A 258 17.86 1.69 -7.37
CA GLY A 258 18.64 0.68 -8.05
C GLY A 258 19.39 -0.16 -7.04
N ASN A 259 19.32 -1.49 -7.16
CA ASN A 259 19.93 -2.39 -6.19
C ASN A 259 20.57 -3.63 -6.83
N ILE A 260 21.41 -4.27 -6.05
CA ILE A 260 22.07 -5.54 -6.36
C ILE A 260 21.95 -6.47 -5.15
N PHE A 261 21.57 -7.70 -5.39
CA PHE A 261 21.46 -8.77 -4.39
C PHE A 261 22.32 -9.95 -4.77
N TYR A 262 23.12 -10.43 -3.82
CA TYR A 262 23.90 -11.64 -3.97
C TYR A 262 23.59 -12.66 -2.86
N ASN A 263 23.10 -13.82 -3.26
CA ASN A 263 22.77 -14.94 -2.38
C ASN A 263 23.98 -15.91 -2.32
N PHE A 264 24.69 -15.94 -1.20
CA PHE A 264 25.74 -16.93 -0.95
C PHE A 264 25.18 -18.34 -0.87
N THR A 265 24.04 -18.46 -0.17
CA THR A 265 23.26 -19.68 -0.01
C THR A 265 21.77 -19.33 -0.12
N SER A 266 20.91 -20.35 -0.05
CA SER A 266 19.44 -20.15 0.04
C SER A 266 19.00 -19.40 1.32
N ARG A 267 19.89 -19.26 2.31
CA ARG A 267 19.60 -18.66 3.61
C ARG A 267 20.40 -17.38 3.90
N CYS A 268 21.49 -17.15 3.18
CA CYS A 268 22.38 -16.01 3.44
C CYS A 268 22.52 -15.14 2.20
N SER A 269 22.25 -13.84 2.34
CA SER A 269 22.38 -12.87 1.26
C SER A 269 23.00 -11.55 1.75
N ILE A 270 23.64 -10.85 0.81
CA ILE A 270 24.02 -9.45 0.96
C ILE A 270 23.36 -8.63 -0.14
N ALA A 271 23.13 -7.37 0.13
CA ALA A 271 22.60 -6.44 -0.86
C ALA A 271 23.09 -5.03 -0.63
N ALA A 272 23.12 -4.25 -1.71
CA ALA A 272 23.34 -2.81 -1.70
C ALA A 272 22.28 -2.12 -2.56
N GLU A 273 21.82 -0.94 -2.12
CA GLU A 273 20.77 -0.18 -2.79
C GLU A 273 21.09 1.31 -2.74
N TYR A 274 20.92 1.98 -3.86
CA TYR A 274 20.88 3.43 -3.98
C TYR A 274 19.46 3.90 -4.19
N LEU A 275 19.07 4.95 -3.47
CA LEU A 275 17.79 5.60 -3.53
C LEU A 275 17.95 7.09 -3.81
N TYR A 276 17.13 7.61 -4.68
CA TYR A 276 16.88 9.03 -4.86
C TYR A 276 15.41 9.31 -4.60
N GLY A 277 15.11 10.27 -3.73
CA GLY A 277 13.77 10.77 -3.47
C GLY A 277 13.69 12.27 -3.65
N SER A 278 12.57 12.77 -4.17
CA SER A 278 12.28 14.19 -4.19
C SER A 278 10.82 14.45 -3.81
N ARG A 279 10.60 15.60 -3.16
CA ARG A 279 9.29 16.13 -2.83
C ARG A 279 9.15 17.54 -3.37
N GLU A 280 8.05 17.83 -4.03
CA GLU A 280 7.64 19.16 -4.48
C GLU A 280 6.36 19.57 -3.75
N ASN A 281 6.35 20.76 -3.19
CA ASN A 281 5.18 21.35 -2.55
C ASN A 281 4.42 22.23 -3.54
N ARG A 282 3.24 22.73 -3.14
CA ARG A 282 2.38 23.53 -4.01
C ARG A 282 2.94 24.90 -4.37
N ASP A 283 3.80 25.46 -3.51
CA ASP A 283 4.56 26.70 -3.75
C ASP A 283 5.70 26.53 -4.77
N GLY A 284 5.94 25.31 -5.26
CA GLY A 284 7.02 24.98 -6.16
C GLY A 284 8.34 24.67 -5.46
N MET A 285 8.42 24.79 -4.13
CA MET A 285 9.60 24.35 -3.39
C MET A 285 9.85 22.86 -3.60
N LYS A 286 11.06 22.55 -4.03
CA LYS A 286 11.47 21.17 -4.30
C LYS A 286 12.71 20.80 -3.50
N ASN A 287 12.61 19.73 -2.74
CA ASN A 287 13.70 19.15 -1.99
C ASN A 287 13.98 17.73 -2.49
N HIS A 288 15.22 17.27 -2.33
CA HIS A 288 15.62 15.92 -2.68
C HIS A 288 16.58 15.33 -1.66
N ALA A 289 16.63 14.02 -1.61
CA ALA A 289 17.54 13.27 -0.77
C ALA A 289 18.10 12.06 -1.52
N ASN A 290 19.31 11.66 -1.13
CA ASN A 290 19.96 10.45 -1.62
C ASN A 290 20.27 9.55 -0.43
N ARG A 291 20.11 8.24 -0.60
CA ARG A 291 20.42 7.25 0.42
C ARG A 291 21.12 6.03 -0.19
N VAL A 292 22.16 5.56 0.49
CA VAL A 292 22.77 4.27 0.21
C VAL A 292 22.45 3.34 1.37
N SER A 293 21.88 2.18 1.08
CA SER A 293 21.53 1.16 2.07
C SER A 293 22.29 -0.13 1.77
N MET A 294 22.70 -0.83 2.83
CA MET A 294 23.31 -2.16 2.75
C MET A 294 22.54 -3.12 3.64
N GLN A 295 22.45 -4.37 3.23
CA GLN A 295 21.76 -5.42 3.97
C GLN A 295 22.61 -6.68 4.02
N VAL A 296 22.63 -7.32 5.18
CA VAL A 296 23.02 -8.71 5.37
C VAL A 296 21.81 -9.43 5.96
N GLN A 297 21.36 -10.48 5.32
CA GLN A 297 20.19 -11.24 5.77
C GLN A 297 20.55 -12.71 5.95
N TYR A 298 20.10 -13.28 7.04
CA TYR A 298 20.15 -14.72 7.30
C TYR A 298 18.75 -15.21 7.70
N ASN A 299 18.29 -16.27 7.03
CA ASN A 299 17.01 -16.92 7.27
C ASN A 299 17.26 -18.26 7.99
N PHE A 300 16.64 -18.42 9.15
CA PHE A 300 16.76 -19.62 9.99
C PHE A 300 15.93 -20.82 9.47
#